data_e12a6ecbec7218760aa706b3622b14ee
#
_entry.id   e12a6ecbec7218760aa706b3622b14ee
#
_cell.length_a   1.000
_cell.length_b   1.000
_cell.length_c   1.000
_cell.angle_alpha   90.00
_cell.angle_beta   90.00
_cell.angle_gamma   90.00
#
_symmetry.space_group_name_H-M   'P 1'
#
loop_
_entity.id
_entity.type
_entity.pdbx_description
1 polymer ?
#
loop_
_entity_poly.entity_id
_entity_poly.type
_entity_poly.pdbx_seq_one_letter_code
_entity_poly.pdbx_strand_id
1 'polypeptide(L)'
;MSDRNTLWETILKGKGDRTYRKYGEDTGVSYSNIQRLVHKQYIPTPETIYKLSIGDKGQKDERQRNKLYREMMLAAGYRDPKELEEDEETKRRDFFNKLELLVLGGLIRKDIRFIDKQYRFFAPQMSVVLEESSIQEWTFKFIEHGPEPVIRDGSIYIKITPMRYARQCLAEAVLIPLKDNRKVTLVTDSVDYYAEMIKFKNEISFAGDLSVMLVDLRT
;
A
#
# COMPACT_ATOMS: atom_id res chain seq x y z
N MET A 1 -9.79 -25.56 -8.69
CA MET A 1 -10.96 -26.16 -7.98
C MET A 1 -10.61 -26.17 -6.48
N SER A 2 -11.42 -25.52 -5.63
CA SER A 2 -11.21 -25.55 -4.17
C SER A 2 -11.49 -26.97 -3.67
N ASP A 3 -10.51 -27.55 -2.98
CA ASP A 3 -10.73 -28.85 -2.30
C ASP A 3 -11.39 -28.57 -0.94
N ARG A 4 -12.72 -28.63 -0.91
CA ARG A 4 -13.51 -28.37 0.30
C ARG A 4 -13.14 -29.26 1.48
N ASN A 5 -12.57 -30.44 1.23
CA ASN A 5 -12.11 -31.33 2.29
C ASN A 5 -10.86 -30.76 2.94
N THR A 6 -9.91 -30.30 2.15
CA THR A 6 -8.67 -29.65 2.63
C THR A 6 -8.95 -28.38 3.43
N LEU A 7 -9.89 -27.55 2.96
CA LEU A 7 -10.30 -26.33 3.71
C LEU A 7 -10.87 -26.71 5.08
N TRP A 8 -11.75 -27.69 5.09
CA TRP A 8 -12.37 -28.16 6.33
C TRP A 8 -11.33 -28.70 7.32
N GLU A 9 -10.41 -29.54 6.87
CA GLU A 9 -9.32 -30.07 7.69
C GLU A 9 -8.45 -28.93 8.25
N THR A 10 -8.19 -27.90 7.45
CA THR A 10 -7.42 -26.74 7.88
C THR A 10 -8.16 -25.93 8.94
N ILE A 11 -9.48 -25.76 8.83
CA ILE A 11 -10.32 -25.11 9.85
C ILE A 11 -10.31 -25.91 11.16
N LEU A 12 -10.43 -27.26 11.08
CA LEU A 12 -10.35 -28.14 12.25
C LEU A 12 -8.96 -28.06 12.91
N LYS A 13 -7.90 -28.01 12.13
CA LYS A 13 -6.54 -27.81 12.63
C LYS A 13 -6.42 -26.48 13.40
N GLY A 14 -7.00 -25.41 12.87
CA GLY A 14 -7.06 -24.10 13.57
C GLY A 14 -7.85 -24.17 14.86
N LYS A 15 -9.00 -24.88 14.87
CA LYS A 15 -9.80 -25.07 16.07
C LYS A 15 -9.04 -25.84 17.15
N GLY A 16 -8.25 -26.85 16.78
CA GLY A 16 -7.58 -27.75 17.71
C GLY A 16 -8.60 -28.45 18.63
N ASP A 17 -8.27 -28.61 19.90
CA ASP A 17 -9.12 -29.30 20.88
C ASP A 17 -10.26 -28.45 21.44
N ARG A 18 -10.35 -27.18 21.04
CA ARG A 18 -11.41 -26.26 21.51
C ARG A 18 -12.79 -26.70 21.01
N THR A 19 -13.83 -26.40 21.79
CA THR A 19 -15.20 -26.49 21.31
C THR A 19 -15.45 -25.45 20.21
N TYR A 20 -16.40 -25.67 19.33
CA TYR A 20 -16.77 -24.68 18.29
C TYR A 20 -17.22 -23.34 18.88
N ARG A 21 -17.86 -23.37 20.05
CA ARG A 21 -18.26 -22.16 20.76
C ARG A 21 -17.04 -21.37 21.23
N LYS A 22 -16.07 -22.04 21.87
CA LYS A 22 -14.81 -21.43 22.32
C LYS A 22 -13.98 -20.90 21.15
N TYR A 23 -13.90 -21.65 20.07
CA TYR A 23 -13.21 -21.21 18.85
C TYR A 23 -13.87 -19.97 18.26
N GLY A 24 -15.22 -19.88 18.25
CA GLY A 24 -15.95 -18.71 17.82
C GLY A 24 -15.69 -17.48 18.69
N GLU A 25 -15.65 -17.65 20.02
CA GLU A 25 -15.32 -16.59 20.97
C GLU A 25 -13.88 -16.05 20.73
N ASP A 26 -12.92 -16.95 20.55
CA ASP A 26 -11.51 -16.60 20.36
C ASP A 26 -11.25 -15.90 19.01
N THR A 27 -12.01 -16.24 17.97
CA THR A 27 -11.86 -15.72 16.61
C THR A 27 -12.81 -14.58 16.26
N GLY A 28 -13.82 -14.32 17.09
CA GLY A 28 -14.88 -13.36 16.78
C GLY A 28 -15.83 -13.80 15.65
N VAL A 29 -15.82 -15.09 15.30
CA VAL A 29 -16.74 -15.67 14.31
C VAL A 29 -17.92 -16.32 15.04
N SER A 30 -19.16 -15.98 14.67
CA SER A 30 -20.33 -16.52 15.35
C SER A 30 -20.38 -18.04 15.27
N TYR A 31 -20.88 -18.67 16.33
CA TYR A 31 -21.04 -20.13 16.41
C TYR A 31 -21.84 -20.69 15.22
N SER A 32 -22.92 -20.01 14.83
CA SER A 32 -23.74 -20.43 13.67
C SER A 32 -22.94 -20.39 12.35
N ASN A 33 -22.08 -19.41 12.17
CA ASN A 33 -21.21 -19.37 10.99
C ASN A 33 -20.17 -20.49 11.01
N ILE A 34 -19.58 -20.79 12.17
CA ILE A 34 -18.67 -21.92 12.31
C ILE A 34 -19.39 -23.22 12.00
N GLN A 35 -20.59 -23.44 12.50
CA GLN A 35 -21.37 -24.62 12.17
C GLN A 35 -21.64 -24.75 10.66
N ARG A 36 -22.04 -23.67 10.01
CA ARG A 36 -22.28 -23.67 8.57
C ARG A 36 -20.99 -23.98 7.76
N LEU A 37 -19.85 -23.49 8.20
CA LEU A 37 -18.55 -23.83 7.64
C LEU A 37 -18.25 -25.33 7.82
N VAL A 38 -18.46 -25.85 9.03
CA VAL A 38 -18.29 -27.25 9.38
C VAL A 38 -19.13 -28.16 8.47
N HIS A 39 -20.37 -27.77 8.22
CA HIS A 39 -21.26 -28.51 7.32
C HIS A 39 -21.01 -28.22 5.84
N LYS A 40 -19.89 -27.54 5.50
CA LYS A 40 -19.47 -27.26 4.11
C LYS A 40 -20.53 -26.50 3.29
N GLN A 41 -21.37 -25.71 3.96
CA GLN A 41 -22.49 -25.03 3.33
C GLN A 41 -22.04 -23.85 2.45
N TYR A 42 -20.89 -23.25 2.75
CA TYR A 42 -20.32 -22.15 1.95
C TYR A 42 -18.80 -22.10 2.09
N ILE A 43 -18.15 -21.36 1.16
CA ILE A 43 -16.73 -21.02 1.24
C ILE A 43 -16.60 -19.71 2.03
N PRO A 44 -15.78 -19.66 3.10
CA PRO A 44 -15.61 -18.43 3.89
C PRO A 44 -14.94 -17.33 3.06
N THR A 45 -15.33 -16.10 3.33
CA THR A 45 -14.67 -14.93 2.74
C THR A 45 -13.24 -14.78 3.30
N PRO A 46 -12.34 -14.06 2.60
CA PRO A 46 -11.00 -13.77 3.11
C PRO A 46 -11.01 -13.16 4.52
N GLU A 47 -11.97 -12.26 4.81
CA GLU A 47 -12.15 -11.70 6.15
C GLU A 47 -12.48 -12.77 7.20
N THR A 48 -13.36 -13.71 6.86
CA THR A 48 -13.69 -14.82 7.76
C THR A 48 -12.48 -15.73 8.00
N ILE A 49 -11.71 -16.01 6.94
CA ILE A 49 -10.47 -16.80 7.03
C ILE A 49 -9.46 -16.09 7.93
N TYR A 50 -9.32 -14.77 7.76
CA TYR A 50 -8.45 -13.96 8.62
C TYR A 50 -8.83 -14.09 10.10
N LYS A 51 -10.11 -13.95 10.44
CA LYS A 51 -10.60 -14.12 11.81
C LYS A 51 -10.34 -15.51 12.37
N LEU A 52 -10.54 -16.55 11.55
CA LEU A 52 -10.31 -17.96 11.94
C LEU A 52 -8.84 -18.34 12.13
N SER A 53 -7.91 -17.49 11.71
CA SER A 53 -6.47 -17.75 11.72
C SER A 53 -5.69 -16.68 12.46
N ILE A 54 -5.41 -15.54 11.80
CA ILE A 54 -4.60 -14.44 12.37
C ILE A 54 -5.31 -13.78 13.54
N GLY A 55 -6.64 -13.58 13.44
CA GLY A 55 -7.48 -13.02 14.49
C GLY A 55 -7.74 -13.95 15.69
N ASP A 56 -7.26 -15.19 15.64
CA ASP A 56 -7.47 -16.21 16.67
C ASP A 56 -6.65 -15.91 17.94
N LYS A 57 -7.32 -15.37 18.95
CA LYS A 57 -6.71 -15.04 20.25
C LYS A 57 -6.33 -16.26 21.08
N GLY A 58 -6.87 -17.44 20.75
CA GLY A 58 -6.51 -18.72 21.37
C GLY A 58 -5.18 -19.29 20.89
N GLN A 59 -4.69 -18.82 19.75
CA GLN A 59 -3.38 -19.21 19.20
C GLN A 59 -2.34 -18.13 19.54
N LYS A 60 -1.34 -18.50 20.32
CA LYS A 60 -0.27 -17.58 20.77
C LYS A 60 0.87 -17.42 19.76
N ASP A 61 1.11 -18.43 18.92
CA ASP A 61 2.21 -18.45 17.94
C ASP A 61 1.80 -17.75 16.64
N GLU A 62 2.42 -16.61 16.38
CA GLU A 62 2.20 -15.81 15.18
C GLU A 62 2.58 -16.56 13.90
N ARG A 63 3.64 -17.36 13.91
CA ARG A 63 4.06 -18.16 12.74
C ARG A 63 3.00 -19.20 12.39
N GLN A 64 2.41 -19.83 13.42
CA GLN A 64 1.33 -20.80 13.20
C GLN A 64 0.09 -20.11 12.66
N ARG A 65 -0.28 -18.94 13.16
CA ARG A 65 -1.42 -18.16 12.66
C ARG A 65 -1.24 -17.78 11.19
N ASN A 66 -0.07 -17.25 10.81
CA ASN A 66 0.24 -16.89 9.44
C ASN A 66 0.24 -18.10 8.49
N LYS A 67 0.80 -19.24 8.95
CA LYS A 67 0.78 -20.48 8.19
C LYS A 67 -0.66 -20.97 7.96
N LEU A 68 -1.47 -20.95 9.01
CA LEU A 68 -2.87 -21.37 8.96
C LEU A 68 -3.71 -20.46 8.03
N TYR A 69 -3.48 -19.16 8.07
CA TYR A 69 -4.12 -18.20 7.17
C TYR A 69 -3.84 -18.54 5.70
N ARG A 70 -2.57 -18.76 5.36
CA ARG A 70 -2.15 -19.13 4.02
C ARG A 70 -2.77 -20.45 3.55
N GLU A 71 -2.72 -21.48 4.41
CA GLU A 71 -3.31 -22.80 4.13
C GLU A 71 -4.83 -22.69 3.89
N MET A 72 -5.55 -21.90 4.70
CA MET A 72 -7.00 -21.67 4.53
C MET A 72 -7.32 -20.88 3.25
N MET A 73 -6.54 -19.85 2.92
CA MET A 73 -6.73 -19.06 1.70
C MET A 73 -6.59 -19.93 0.45
N LEU A 74 -5.53 -20.73 0.37
CA LEU A 74 -5.29 -21.64 -0.75
C LEU A 74 -6.37 -22.73 -0.85
N ALA A 75 -6.73 -23.33 0.27
CA ALA A 75 -7.78 -24.37 0.30
C ALA A 75 -9.16 -23.83 -0.06
N ALA A 76 -9.44 -22.57 0.22
CA ALA A 76 -10.66 -21.87 -0.20
C ALA A 76 -10.66 -21.47 -1.69
N GLY A 77 -9.53 -21.67 -2.40
CA GLY A 77 -9.37 -21.31 -3.81
C GLY A 77 -9.00 -19.85 -4.05
N TYR A 78 -8.56 -19.14 -3.01
CA TYR A 78 -8.00 -17.81 -3.14
C TYR A 78 -6.51 -17.86 -3.53
N ARG A 79 -5.98 -16.76 -4.03
CA ARG A 79 -4.54 -16.64 -4.31
C ARG A 79 -3.72 -16.71 -3.02
N ASP A 80 -2.48 -17.14 -3.14
CA ASP A 80 -1.54 -17.08 -2.03
C ASP A 80 -1.33 -15.63 -1.57
N PRO A 81 -1.55 -15.30 -0.29
CA PRO A 81 -1.31 -13.95 0.21
C PRO A 81 0.10 -13.43 -0.07
N LYS A 82 1.12 -14.31 -0.07
CA LYS A 82 2.49 -13.92 -0.42
C LYS A 82 2.65 -13.52 -1.88
N GLU A 83 2.00 -14.25 -2.80
CA GLU A 83 2.02 -13.90 -4.23
C GLU A 83 1.31 -12.55 -4.47
N LEU A 84 0.25 -12.26 -3.71
CA LEU A 84 -0.43 -10.96 -3.78
C LEU A 84 0.47 -9.83 -3.27
N GLU A 85 1.18 -10.02 -2.16
CA GLU A 85 2.11 -9.03 -1.61
C GLU A 85 3.28 -8.78 -2.57
N GLU A 86 3.89 -9.85 -3.13
CA GLU A 86 4.97 -9.76 -4.12
C GLU A 86 4.50 -9.09 -5.42
N ASP A 87 3.27 -9.36 -5.89
CA ASP A 87 2.69 -8.74 -7.08
C ASP A 87 2.44 -7.24 -6.86
N GLU A 88 1.90 -6.84 -5.72
CA GLU A 88 1.68 -5.44 -5.36
C GLU A 88 3.00 -4.66 -5.21
N GLU A 89 4.02 -5.24 -4.58
CA GLU A 89 5.34 -4.62 -4.47
C GLU A 89 6.01 -4.45 -5.85
N THR A 90 5.87 -5.44 -6.72
CA THR A 90 6.37 -5.39 -8.10
C THR A 90 5.65 -4.30 -8.89
N LYS A 91 4.34 -4.23 -8.85
CA LYS A 91 3.54 -3.18 -9.50
C LYS A 91 3.92 -1.80 -9.00
N ARG A 92 4.10 -1.67 -7.70
CA ARG A 92 4.52 -0.42 -7.07
C ARG A 92 5.90 0.02 -7.55
N ARG A 93 6.86 -0.89 -7.58
CA ARG A 93 8.21 -0.62 -8.09
C ARG A 93 8.18 -0.21 -9.56
N ASP A 94 7.41 -0.92 -10.40
CA ASP A 94 7.27 -0.61 -11.82
C ASP A 94 6.60 0.76 -12.05
N PHE A 95 5.62 1.10 -11.23
CA PHE A 95 4.98 2.42 -11.23
C PHE A 95 6.01 3.53 -10.96
N PHE A 96 6.81 3.41 -9.91
CA PHE A 96 7.82 4.41 -9.59
C PHE A 96 8.94 4.49 -10.64
N ASN A 97 9.36 3.36 -11.20
CA ASN A 97 10.33 3.34 -12.30
C ASN A 97 9.81 4.10 -13.52
N LYS A 98 8.53 3.94 -13.87
CA LYS A 98 7.92 4.70 -14.97
C LYS A 98 7.88 6.19 -14.70
N LEU A 99 7.47 6.60 -13.49
CA LEU A 99 7.48 8.02 -13.11
C LEU A 99 8.89 8.62 -13.18
N GLU A 100 9.89 7.90 -12.66
CA GLU A 100 11.29 8.32 -12.72
C GLU A 100 11.75 8.54 -14.18
N LEU A 101 11.48 7.59 -15.07
CA LEU A 101 11.86 7.68 -16.49
C LEU A 101 11.17 8.88 -17.17
N LEU A 102 9.89 9.15 -16.87
CA LEU A 102 9.19 10.30 -17.43
C LEU A 102 9.77 11.63 -16.95
N VAL A 103 10.12 11.73 -15.66
CA VAL A 103 10.75 12.92 -15.10
C VAL A 103 12.13 13.13 -15.73
N LEU A 104 12.99 12.11 -15.78
CA LEU A 104 14.31 12.20 -16.39
C LEU A 104 14.23 12.57 -17.88
N GLY A 105 13.34 11.93 -18.63
CA GLY A 105 13.08 12.26 -20.03
C GLY A 105 12.57 13.70 -20.20
N GLY A 106 11.79 14.21 -19.26
CA GLY A 106 11.36 15.61 -19.21
C GLY A 106 12.49 16.59 -18.98
N LEU A 107 13.40 16.27 -18.05
CA LEU A 107 14.60 17.09 -17.79
C LEU A 107 15.51 17.16 -19.02
N ILE A 108 15.78 16.01 -19.63
CA ILE A 108 16.62 15.92 -20.84
C ILE A 108 16.00 16.72 -22.01
N ARG A 109 14.70 16.58 -22.26
CA ARG A 109 14.01 17.33 -23.33
C ARG A 109 14.02 18.84 -23.12
N LYS A 110 14.16 19.30 -21.87
CA LYS A 110 14.27 20.71 -21.52
C LYS A 110 15.72 21.21 -21.39
N ASP A 111 16.68 20.39 -21.80
CA ASP A 111 18.13 20.64 -21.68
C ASP A 111 18.55 21.01 -20.25
N ILE A 112 17.90 20.41 -19.25
CA ILE A 112 18.29 20.56 -17.84
C ILE A 112 19.38 19.55 -17.54
N ARG A 113 20.60 20.06 -17.32
CA ARG A 113 21.78 19.23 -17.05
C ARG A 113 21.90 18.93 -15.58
N PHE A 114 22.21 17.68 -15.24
CA PHE A 114 22.48 17.24 -13.89
C PHE A 114 23.69 16.34 -13.84
N ILE A 115 24.48 16.46 -12.77
CA ILE A 115 25.77 15.77 -12.58
C ILE A 115 25.66 14.54 -11.70
N ASP A 116 24.61 14.43 -10.92
CA ASP A 116 24.39 13.28 -10.03
C ASP A 116 22.90 13.00 -9.86
N LYS A 117 22.57 11.72 -9.62
CA LYS A 117 21.22 11.24 -9.35
C LYS A 117 21.25 10.32 -8.15
N GLN A 118 20.43 10.63 -7.14
CA GLN A 118 20.24 9.81 -5.94
C GLN A 118 18.82 9.29 -5.89
N TYR A 119 18.67 8.00 -5.64
CA TYR A 119 17.39 7.35 -5.46
C TYR A 119 17.28 6.77 -4.05
N ARG A 120 16.11 6.95 -3.41
CA ARG A 120 15.83 6.36 -2.10
C ARG A 120 14.65 5.42 -2.20
N PHE A 121 14.91 4.13 -2.12
CA PHE A 121 13.91 3.07 -2.29
C PHE A 121 12.80 3.10 -1.24
N PHE A 122 13.13 3.37 0.03
CA PHE A 122 12.13 3.35 1.13
C PHE A 122 11.22 4.58 1.20
N ALA A 123 11.63 5.68 0.59
CA ALA A 123 10.79 6.84 0.39
C ALA A 123 10.84 7.14 -1.11
N PRO A 124 9.79 6.82 -1.90
CA PRO A 124 9.84 6.90 -3.37
C PRO A 124 10.11 8.34 -3.82
N GLN A 125 11.38 8.65 -3.87
CA GLN A 125 11.90 9.96 -4.26
C GLN A 125 13.21 9.82 -5.00
N MET A 126 13.41 10.72 -5.94
CA MET A 126 14.64 10.89 -6.70
C MET A 126 15.14 12.31 -6.49
N SER A 127 16.44 12.48 -6.25
CA SER A 127 17.07 13.80 -6.23
C SER A 127 18.10 13.88 -7.37
N VAL A 128 18.15 15.03 -8.05
CA VAL A 128 19.18 15.35 -9.02
C VAL A 128 19.95 16.57 -8.57
N VAL A 129 21.26 16.55 -8.76
CA VAL A 129 22.14 17.71 -8.53
C VAL A 129 22.31 18.42 -9.86
N LEU A 130 21.89 19.69 -9.93
CA LEU A 130 21.89 20.44 -11.16
C LEU A 130 23.26 21.09 -11.42
N GLU A 131 23.63 21.17 -12.68
CA GLU A 131 24.82 21.87 -13.15
C GLU A 131 24.46 23.35 -13.40
N GLU A 132 25.30 24.25 -12.92
CA GLU A 132 25.22 25.70 -13.18
C GLU A 132 23.83 26.34 -12.90
N SER A 133 23.13 25.91 -11.86
CA SER A 133 21.81 26.44 -11.49
C SER A 133 21.81 27.09 -10.11
N SER A 134 20.95 28.09 -9.92
CA SER A 134 20.66 28.64 -8.58
C SER A 134 20.03 27.57 -7.65
N ILE A 135 19.34 26.59 -8.24
CA ILE A 135 18.85 25.40 -7.56
C ILE A 135 19.91 24.32 -7.69
N GLN A 136 20.58 23.99 -6.60
CA GLN A 136 21.62 22.96 -6.59
C GLN A 136 21.05 21.54 -6.53
N GLU A 137 19.97 21.34 -5.81
CA GLU A 137 19.33 20.03 -5.65
C GLU A 137 17.85 20.12 -5.95
N TRP A 138 17.38 19.25 -6.84
CA TRP A 138 15.96 19.12 -7.17
C TRP A 138 15.46 17.72 -6.79
N THR A 139 14.59 17.66 -5.78
CA THR A 139 13.99 16.42 -5.29
C THR A 139 12.61 16.22 -5.91
N PHE A 140 12.39 15.06 -6.50
CA PHE A 140 11.09 14.60 -7.00
C PHE A 140 10.56 13.55 -6.04
N LYS A 141 9.42 13.83 -5.39
CA LYS A 141 8.72 12.89 -4.53
C LYS A 141 7.55 12.31 -5.32
N PHE A 142 7.57 11.00 -5.54
CA PHE A 142 6.55 10.30 -6.28
C PHE A 142 5.37 9.95 -5.37
N ILE A 143 4.17 10.32 -5.80
CA ILE A 143 2.93 10.13 -5.05
C ILE A 143 2.16 9.00 -5.71
N GLU A 144 2.10 7.89 -5.02
CA GLU A 144 1.26 6.76 -5.40
C GLU A 144 -0.22 7.12 -5.21
N HIS A 145 -1.11 6.55 -6.04
CA HIS A 145 -2.55 6.55 -5.74
C HIS A 145 -2.73 6.03 -4.32
N GLY A 146 -3.50 6.77 -3.53
CA GLY A 146 -3.74 6.39 -2.13
C GLY A 146 -4.12 4.92 -2.06
N PRO A 147 -3.67 4.19 -1.04
CA PRO A 147 -3.89 2.77 -0.94
C PRO A 147 -5.36 2.45 -1.14
N GLU A 148 -5.65 1.49 -1.99
CA GLU A 148 -6.97 0.85 -2.01
C GLU A 148 -7.33 0.44 -0.58
N PRO A 149 -8.61 0.43 -0.21
CA PRO A 149 -9.01 0.07 1.14
C PRO A 149 -8.43 -1.31 1.48
N VAL A 150 -7.36 -1.31 2.25
CA VAL A 150 -6.73 -2.55 2.73
C VAL A 150 -7.57 -3.02 3.91
N ILE A 151 -8.19 -4.17 3.77
CA ILE A 151 -8.81 -4.86 4.89
C ILE A 151 -7.68 -5.46 5.73
N ARG A 152 -7.27 -4.76 6.78
CA ARG A 152 -6.42 -5.31 7.84
C ARG A 152 -7.30 -5.54 9.07
N ASP A 153 -7.13 -6.70 9.73
CA ASP A 153 -7.77 -7.03 11.01
C ASP A 153 -9.31 -7.06 10.97
N GLY A 154 -9.92 -7.31 9.81
CA GLY A 154 -11.37 -7.28 9.66
C GLY A 154 -11.99 -5.89 9.82
N SER A 155 -11.17 -4.85 9.98
CA SER A 155 -11.55 -3.46 9.94
C SER A 155 -11.28 -2.90 8.55
N ILE A 156 -12.29 -2.29 7.95
CA ILE A 156 -12.10 -1.49 6.74
C ILE A 156 -11.28 -0.29 7.17
N TYR A 157 -9.99 -0.28 6.84
CA TYR A 157 -9.17 0.93 7.00
C TYR A 157 -9.73 1.97 6.06
N ILE A 158 -10.12 3.06 6.64
CA ILE A 158 -10.75 4.21 6.01
C ILE A 158 -9.95 4.55 4.76
N LYS A 159 -10.62 4.50 3.63
CA LYS A 159 -10.12 5.05 2.36
C LYS A 159 -9.62 6.46 2.68
N ILE A 160 -8.30 6.64 2.69
CA ILE A 160 -7.73 7.98 2.85
C ILE A 160 -8.27 8.77 1.66
N THR A 161 -9.10 9.77 1.92
CA THR A 161 -9.62 10.59 0.83
C THR A 161 -8.44 11.23 0.09
N PRO A 162 -8.52 11.44 -1.23
CA PRO A 162 -7.46 12.10 -2.00
C PRO A 162 -6.97 13.38 -1.33
N MET A 163 -7.89 14.15 -0.76
CA MET A 163 -7.59 15.36 0.02
C MET A 163 -6.68 15.10 1.23
N ARG A 164 -6.98 14.10 2.04
CA ARG A 164 -6.17 13.77 3.23
C ARG A 164 -4.77 13.27 2.84
N TYR A 165 -4.71 12.47 1.80
CA TYR A 165 -3.44 11.96 1.28
C TYR A 165 -2.58 13.10 0.69
N ALA A 166 -3.17 13.99 -0.11
CA ALA A 166 -2.49 15.16 -0.65
C ALA A 166 -1.92 16.06 0.47
N ARG A 167 -2.70 16.31 1.53
CA ARG A 167 -2.23 17.06 2.70
C ARG A 167 -1.07 16.38 3.41
N GLN A 168 -1.14 15.08 3.57
CA GLN A 168 -0.04 14.31 4.18
C GLN A 168 1.24 14.41 3.34
N CYS A 169 1.14 14.22 2.03
CA CYS A 169 2.29 14.33 1.12
C CYS A 169 2.92 15.73 1.13
N LEU A 170 2.08 16.77 1.19
CA LEU A 170 2.55 18.16 1.31
C LEU A 170 3.24 18.39 2.67
N ALA A 171 2.65 17.94 3.77
CA ALA A 171 3.25 18.07 5.10
C ALA A 171 4.61 17.36 5.16
N GLU A 172 4.72 16.16 4.60
CA GLU A 172 5.99 15.44 4.51
C GLU A 172 7.01 16.17 3.62
N ALA A 173 6.58 16.80 2.52
CA ALA A 173 7.46 17.58 1.66
C ALA A 173 8.00 18.83 2.37
N VAL A 174 7.18 19.48 3.21
CA VAL A 174 7.58 20.64 4.03
C VAL A 174 8.59 20.26 5.10
N LEU A 175 8.56 19.03 5.60
CA LEU A 175 9.53 18.51 6.57
C LEU A 175 10.91 18.22 5.94
N ILE A 176 11.00 18.13 4.60
CA ILE A 176 12.28 18.09 3.92
C ILE A 176 12.93 19.46 4.12
N PRO A 177 14.17 19.55 4.70
CA PRO A 177 14.81 20.84 4.90
C PRO A 177 14.97 21.55 3.56
N LEU A 178 14.09 22.50 3.28
CA LEU A 178 14.18 23.36 2.10
C LEU A 178 15.26 24.40 2.40
N LYS A 179 16.50 24.10 2.04
CA LYS A 179 17.56 25.09 1.94
C LYS A 179 17.24 26.00 0.75
N ASP A 180 17.68 27.25 0.79
CA ASP A 180 17.40 28.28 -0.23
C ASP A 180 17.74 27.85 -1.67
N ASN A 181 18.59 26.84 -1.83
CA ASN A 181 19.03 26.27 -3.12
C ASN A 181 18.43 24.90 -3.46
N ARG A 182 17.35 24.50 -2.81
CA ARG A 182 16.65 23.24 -3.06
C ARG A 182 15.25 23.46 -3.60
N LYS A 183 14.88 22.61 -4.55
CA LYS A 183 13.52 22.53 -5.09
C LYS A 183 12.91 21.16 -4.80
N VAL A 184 11.64 21.13 -4.43
CA VAL A 184 10.88 19.88 -4.29
C VAL A 184 9.72 19.90 -5.27
N THR A 185 9.54 18.79 -5.98
CA THR A 185 8.39 18.57 -6.86
C THR A 185 7.65 17.32 -6.42
N LEU A 186 6.36 17.45 -6.15
CA LEU A 186 5.46 16.32 -5.96
C LEU A 186 5.00 15.84 -7.33
N VAL A 187 5.20 14.56 -7.64
CA VAL A 187 4.89 13.97 -8.95
C VAL A 187 3.79 12.94 -8.78
N THR A 188 2.71 13.08 -9.55
CA THR A 188 1.59 12.14 -9.56
C THR A 188 1.08 11.93 -10.99
N ASP A 189 0.48 10.79 -11.27
CA ASP A 189 -0.27 10.50 -12.50
C ASP A 189 -1.80 10.68 -12.32
N SER A 190 -2.24 10.97 -11.08
CA SER A 190 -3.65 11.20 -10.75
C SER A 190 -4.03 12.67 -10.90
N VAL A 191 -5.00 12.93 -11.79
CA VAL A 191 -5.58 14.26 -11.98
C VAL A 191 -6.21 14.79 -10.69
N ASP A 192 -6.89 13.91 -9.94
CA ASP A 192 -7.56 14.28 -8.69
C ASP A 192 -6.55 14.69 -7.61
N TYR A 193 -5.47 13.91 -7.45
CA TYR A 193 -4.41 14.28 -6.51
C TYR A 193 -3.66 15.53 -6.93
N TYR A 194 -3.42 15.70 -8.23
CA TYR A 194 -2.82 16.93 -8.76
C TYR A 194 -3.66 18.16 -8.42
N ALA A 195 -4.95 18.11 -8.72
CA ALA A 195 -5.88 19.21 -8.45
C ALA A 195 -5.91 19.58 -6.96
N GLU A 196 -6.02 18.59 -6.08
CA GLU A 196 -6.02 18.81 -4.64
C GLU A 196 -4.68 19.38 -4.13
N MET A 197 -3.55 18.87 -4.60
CA MET A 197 -2.23 19.37 -4.22
C MET A 197 -1.99 20.80 -4.68
N ILE A 198 -2.43 21.17 -5.90
CA ILE A 198 -2.36 22.55 -6.41
C ILE A 198 -3.21 23.48 -5.56
N LYS A 199 -4.43 23.08 -5.21
CA LYS A 199 -5.31 23.84 -4.35
C LYS A 199 -4.63 24.15 -3.01
N PHE A 200 -4.14 23.12 -2.31
CA PHE A 200 -3.44 23.31 -1.03
C PHE A 200 -2.15 24.10 -1.15
N LYS A 201 -1.37 23.87 -2.20
CA LYS A 201 -0.16 24.68 -2.44
C LYS A 201 -0.47 26.16 -2.52
N ASN A 202 -1.59 26.54 -3.13
CA ASN A 202 -1.99 27.95 -3.25
C ASN A 202 -2.57 28.54 -1.95
N GLU A 203 -3.05 27.68 -1.04
CA GLU A 203 -3.59 28.10 0.27
C GLU A 203 -2.51 28.26 1.35
N ILE A 204 -1.32 27.68 1.15
CA ILE A 204 -0.26 27.62 2.15
C ILE A 204 0.98 28.35 1.64
N SER A 205 1.57 29.17 2.49
CA SER A 205 2.88 29.78 2.21
C SER A 205 4.00 28.80 2.59
N PHE A 206 4.86 28.47 1.63
CA PHE A 206 6.04 27.63 1.86
C PHE A 206 7.32 28.45 1.82
N ALA A 207 8.22 28.15 2.76
CA ALA A 207 9.59 28.64 2.67
C ALA A 207 10.37 27.71 1.72
N GLY A 208 10.52 28.11 0.46
CA GLY A 208 11.26 27.36 -0.54
C GLY A 208 10.50 27.13 -1.85
N ASP A 209 11.14 26.49 -2.83
CA ASP A 209 10.55 26.21 -4.15
C ASP A 209 9.86 24.84 -4.15
N LEU A 210 8.53 24.84 -4.03
CA LEU A 210 7.68 23.66 -4.10
C LEU A 210 6.82 23.70 -5.36
N SER A 211 6.82 22.65 -6.13
CA SER A 211 5.97 22.47 -7.31
C SER A 211 5.22 21.16 -7.29
N VAL A 212 4.18 21.05 -8.10
CA VAL A 212 3.42 19.82 -8.34
C VAL A 212 3.44 19.52 -9.82
N MET A 213 3.66 18.28 -10.19
CA MET A 213 3.75 17.81 -11.57
C MET A 213 2.74 16.69 -11.79
N LEU A 214 1.92 16.84 -12.82
CA LEU A 214 1.09 15.76 -13.35
C LEU A 214 1.86 15.11 -14.52
N VAL A 215 1.94 13.79 -14.52
CA VAL A 215 2.52 13.00 -15.60
C VAL A 215 1.49 12.07 -16.20
N ASP A 216 1.58 11.81 -17.51
CA ASP A 216 0.71 10.83 -18.18
C ASP A 216 1.49 9.53 -18.37
N LEU A 217 1.05 8.46 -17.70
CA LEU A 217 1.66 7.13 -17.80
C LEU A 217 1.25 6.36 -19.08
N ARG A 218 0.33 6.93 -19.88
CA ARG A 218 -0.18 6.30 -21.12
C ARG A 218 0.68 6.60 -22.35
N THR A 219 1.67 7.47 -22.19
CA THR A 219 2.67 7.77 -23.22
C THR A 219 3.95 6.97 -22.95
#